data_08e2424d538fb09f9dac32eec4bba415
#
_entry.id   08e2424d538fb09f9dac32eec4bba415
#
_cell.length_a   1.000
_cell.length_b   1.000
_cell.length_c   1.000
_cell.angle_alpha   90.00
_cell.angle_beta   90.00
_cell.angle_gamma   90.00
#
_symmetry.space_group_name_H-M   'P 1'
#
loop_
_entity.id
_entity.type
_entity.pdbx_description
1 polymer ?
#
loop_
_entity_poly.entity_id
_entity_poly.type
_entity_poly.pdbx_seq_one_letter_code
_entity_poly.pdbx_strand_id
1 'polypeptide(L)'
;MTELLEPGVFARRTVLRLALPAAGGLLLAARATQAQAADDVKVTIDNFVFAPATITVPKGTTVTWVNRDDIPHLVVCPSVNVRSKVLDTDQSFAFRFDKPGRVNYFCGLHPHMTGVVVVTG
;
A
#
# COMPACT_ATOMS: atom_id res chain seq x y z
N MET A 1 -28.33 4.27 -57.24
CA MET A 1 -27.98 4.31 -56.71
C MET A 1 -27.68 4.10 -55.94
N THR A 2 -27.69 4.04 -56.15
CA THR A 2 -27.20 3.90 -55.41
C THR A 2 -26.65 3.88 -54.61
N GLU A 3 -26.48 3.93 -54.67
CA GLU A 3 -25.77 3.91 -53.99
C GLU A 3 -25.30 3.98 -53.12
N LEU A 4 -25.38 3.89 -53.34
CA LEU A 4 -24.78 3.93 -52.58
C LEU A 4 -24.39 3.91 -51.84
N LEU A 5 -24.44 3.84 -51.96
CA LEU A 5 -23.90 3.82 -51.29
C LEU A 5 -23.45 3.70 -50.60
N GLU A 6 -23.32 3.70 -50.56
CA GLU A 6 -22.67 3.54 -49.93
C GLU A 6 -22.21 3.57 -49.15
N PRO A 7 -22.44 3.56 -49.72
CA PRO A 7 -21.75 3.63 -48.91
C PRO A 7 -21.47 3.52 -48.10
N GLY A 8 -21.43 3.57 -48.23
CA GLY A 8 -20.85 3.59 -47.47
C GLY A 8 -20.59 3.41 -46.76
N VAL A 9 -20.62 3.34 -46.85
CA VAL A 9 -20.14 3.20 -46.24
C VAL A 9 -19.74 3.14 -45.61
N PHE A 10 -19.59 3.17 -45.59
CA PHE A 10 -18.91 3.09 -44.96
C PHE A 10 -18.62 3.22 -44.24
N ALA A 11 -18.73 3.21 -44.63
CA ALA A 11 -18.22 3.38 -43.96
C ALA A 11 -18.01 3.22 -43.24
N ARG A 12 -17.93 3.15 -43.27
CA ARG A 12 -17.47 3.03 -42.45
C ARG A 12 -17.03 2.77 -41.73
N ARG A 13 -16.87 2.67 -41.84
CA ARG A 13 -16.19 2.42 -41.10
C ARG A 13 -15.67 2.48 -40.36
N THR A 14 -15.52 2.58 -40.49
CA THR A 14 -14.79 2.66 -39.72
C THR A 14 -14.42 2.71 -38.95
N VAL A 15 -14.33 2.71 -39.04
CA VAL A 15 -13.76 2.81 -38.20
C VAL A 15 -13.39 2.74 -37.48
N LEU A 16 -13.17 2.60 -37.32
CA LEU A 16 -12.58 2.52 -36.55
C LEU A 16 -12.17 2.49 -35.93
N ARG A 17 -12.06 2.55 -36.05
CA ARG A 17 -11.40 2.49 -35.36
C ARG A 17 -10.97 2.56 -34.63
N LEU A 18 -10.73 2.54 -34.56
CA LEU A 18 -10.12 2.63 -33.77
C LEU A 18 -9.74 2.64 -33.06
N ALA A 19 -9.79 2.54 -33.35
CA ALA A 19 -9.40 2.54 -32.67
C ALA A 19 -8.78 2.50 -31.97
N LEU A 20 -8.42 2.50 -31.84
CA LEU A 20 -7.85 2.56 -31.15
C LEU A 20 -7.60 2.96 -30.31
N PRO A 21 -7.11 3.04 -30.71
CA PRO A 21 -6.67 3.98 -29.72
C PRO A 21 -6.72 3.60 -28.29
N ALA A 22 -7.25 2.75 -28.06
CA ALA A 22 -7.33 2.19 -26.74
C ALA A 22 -6.00 2.09 -26.03
N ALA A 23 -4.94 2.19 -26.76
CA ALA A 23 -3.62 2.04 -26.18
C ALA A 23 -3.33 3.00 -25.03
N GLY A 24 -3.89 4.20 -25.09
CA GLY A 24 -3.62 5.16 -24.04
C GLY A 24 -4.11 4.77 -22.67
N GLY A 25 -5.23 4.10 -22.61
CA GLY A 25 -5.80 3.74 -21.34
C GLY A 25 -4.96 2.75 -20.55
N LEU A 26 -4.24 1.90 -21.22
CA LEU A 26 -3.43 0.89 -20.55
C LEU A 26 -2.32 1.48 -19.73
N LEU A 27 -1.73 2.56 -20.22
CA LEU A 27 -0.63 3.18 -19.50
C LEU A 27 -1.05 3.79 -18.18
N LEU A 28 -2.24 4.34 -18.13
CA LEU A 28 -2.75 4.93 -16.91
C LEU A 28 -2.97 3.89 -15.83
N ALA A 29 -3.46 2.75 -16.19
CA ALA A 29 -3.70 1.69 -15.23
C ALA A 29 -2.39 1.23 -14.58
N ALA A 30 -1.32 1.14 -15.34
CA ALA A 30 -0.05 0.70 -14.80
C ALA A 30 0.48 1.67 -13.74
N ARG A 31 0.33 2.96 -13.96
CA ARG A 31 0.81 3.95 -12.98
C ARG A 31 0.01 3.90 -11.69
N ALA A 32 -1.28 3.71 -11.79
CA ALA A 32 -2.11 3.61 -10.59
C ALA A 32 -1.68 2.45 -9.73
N THR A 33 -1.32 1.33 -10.32
CA THR A 33 -0.85 0.17 -9.58
C THR A 33 0.43 0.46 -8.83
N GLN A 34 1.35 1.18 -9.44
CA GLN A 34 2.60 1.53 -8.78
C GLN A 34 2.39 2.44 -7.59
N ALA A 35 1.50 3.40 -7.70
CA ALA A 35 1.21 4.31 -6.60
C ALA A 35 0.69 3.55 -5.39
N GLN A 36 -0.17 2.58 -5.58
CA GLN A 36 -0.69 1.80 -4.47
C GLN A 36 0.40 0.98 -3.79
N ALA A 37 1.30 0.38 -4.56
CA ALA A 37 2.37 -0.42 -3.99
C ALA A 37 3.27 0.40 -3.09
N ALA A 38 3.49 1.67 -3.43
CA ALA A 38 4.36 2.55 -2.65
C ALA A 38 3.74 2.94 -1.31
N ASP A 39 2.42 2.87 -1.17
CA ASP A 39 1.74 3.33 0.02
C ASP A 39 1.47 2.22 1.04
N ASP A 40 1.98 1.02 0.81
CA ASP A 40 1.63 -0.11 1.64
C ASP A 40 2.90 -0.87 2.02
N VAL A 41 3.29 -0.74 3.29
CA VAL A 41 4.52 -1.34 3.81
C VAL A 41 4.16 -2.27 4.96
N LYS A 42 4.80 -3.43 4.99
CA LYS A 42 4.50 -4.45 5.98
C LYS A 42 5.69 -4.70 6.89
N VAL A 43 5.42 -4.83 8.19
CA VAL A 43 6.38 -5.27 9.21
C VAL A 43 5.86 -6.58 9.78
N THR A 44 6.73 -7.58 9.81
CA THR A 44 6.38 -8.89 10.34
C THR A 44 6.86 -8.99 11.79
N ILE A 45 6.04 -9.53 12.66
CA ILE A 45 6.39 -9.82 14.05
C ILE A 45 6.58 -11.32 14.14
N ASP A 46 7.81 -11.73 14.49
CA ASP A 46 8.11 -13.16 14.61
C ASP A 46 9.33 -13.32 15.49
N ASN A 47 9.31 -14.34 16.32
CA ASN A 47 10.44 -14.67 17.20
C ASN A 47 10.89 -13.47 18.05
N PHE A 48 9.92 -12.73 18.58
CA PHE A 48 10.15 -11.56 19.44
C PHE A 48 10.91 -10.42 18.77
N VAL A 49 10.80 -10.29 17.45
CA VAL A 49 11.38 -9.14 16.75
C VAL A 49 10.40 -8.58 15.74
N PHE A 50 10.56 -7.28 15.48
CA PHE A 50 9.90 -6.62 14.36
C PHE A 50 10.85 -6.68 13.16
N ALA A 51 10.39 -7.17 12.04
CA ALA A 51 11.23 -7.36 10.85
C ALA A 51 10.57 -6.73 9.63
N PRO A 52 11.19 -5.73 9.02
CA PRO A 52 12.45 -5.08 9.41
C PRO A 52 12.27 -4.23 10.67
N ALA A 53 13.31 -4.11 11.47
CA ALA A 53 13.25 -3.34 12.69
C ALA A 53 13.22 -1.83 12.45
N THR A 54 13.80 -1.38 11.34
CA THR A 54 13.80 0.02 10.94
C THR A 54 13.31 0.10 9.51
N ILE A 55 12.33 0.97 9.29
CA ILE A 55 11.83 1.24 7.93
C ILE A 55 11.82 2.74 7.70
N THR A 56 12.00 3.14 6.44
CA THR A 56 11.92 4.53 6.01
C THR A 56 10.83 4.63 4.96
N VAL A 57 9.86 5.48 5.20
CA VAL A 57 8.69 5.60 4.33
C VAL A 57 8.35 7.07 4.11
N PRO A 58 7.78 7.44 2.97
CA PRO A 58 7.29 8.81 2.78
C PRO A 58 6.04 9.04 3.62
N LYS A 59 5.79 10.30 3.95
CA LYS A 59 4.56 10.64 4.66
C LYS A 59 3.34 10.18 3.85
N GLY A 60 2.30 9.78 4.53
CA GLY A 60 1.10 9.25 3.90
C GLY A 60 1.13 7.74 3.71
N THR A 61 2.21 7.09 4.09
CA THR A 61 2.33 5.64 3.98
C THR A 61 1.58 4.95 5.11
N THR A 62 0.87 3.89 4.78
CA THR A 62 0.25 3.01 5.76
C THR A 62 1.18 1.85 6.03
N VAL A 63 1.54 1.67 7.30
CA VAL A 63 2.37 0.55 7.74
C VAL A 63 1.47 -0.47 8.41
N THR A 64 1.61 -1.73 8.01
CA THR A 64 0.83 -2.83 8.56
C THR A 64 1.76 -3.80 9.28
N TRP A 65 1.48 -4.03 10.56
CA TRP A 65 2.19 -5.03 11.36
C TRP A 65 1.37 -6.31 11.36
N VAL A 66 2.01 -7.43 11.09
CA VAL A 66 1.36 -8.75 11.09
C VAL A 66 2.08 -9.64 12.09
N ASN A 67 1.33 -10.20 13.02
CA ASN A 67 1.92 -11.12 13.99
C ASN A 67 1.99 -12.52 13.40
N ARG A 68 3.22 -13.01 13.17
CA ARG A 68 3.46 -14.38 12.71
C ARG A 68 4.05 -15.25 13.81
N ASP A 69 4.15 -14.69 15.02
CA ASP A 69 4.59 -15.44 16.18
C ASP A 69 3.43 -16.28 16.74
N ASP A 70 3.73 -17.28 17.52
CA ASP A 70 2.71 -18.11 18.14
C ASP A 70 2.31 -17.59 19.53
N ILE A 71 2.77 -16.41 19.90
CA ILE A 71 2.38 -15.70 21.12
C ILE A 71 1.85 -14.31 20.75
N PRO A 72 1.06 -13.70 21.63
CA PRO A 72 0.50 -12.37 21.33
C PRO A 72 1.51 -11.25 21.45
N HIS A 73 1.31 -10.21 20.67
CA HIS A 73 2.10 -8.99 20.68
C HIS A 73 1.19 -7.80 20.46
N LEU A 74 1.67 -6.60 20.71
CA LEU A 74 0.96 -5.37 20.33
C LEU A 74 1.95 -4.26 20.05
N VAL A 75 1.51 -3.27 19.29
CA VAL A 75 2.34 -2.17 18.83
C VAL A 75 2.00 -0.91 19.61
N VAL A 76 3.01 -0.29 20.21
CA VAL A 76 2.85 0.97 20.93
C VAL A 76 3.78 2.00 20.35
N CYS A 77 3.24 3.11 19.85
CA CYS A 77 3.99 4.22 19.27
C CYS A 77 3.65 5.47 20.09
N PRO A 78 4.40 5.77 21.18
CA PRO A 78 4.01 6.85 22.09
C PRO A 78 3.98 8.23 21.45
N SER A 79 4.94 8.53 20.57
CA SER A 79 5.05 9.87 19.99
C SER A 79 3.88 10.26 19.10
N VAL A 80 3.15 9.29 18.58
CA VAL A 80 1.95 9.55 17.78
C VAL A 80 0.69 9.06 18.49
N ASN A 81 0.82 8.71 19.77
CA ASN A 81 -0.29 8.33 20.63
C ASN A 81 -1.08 7.15 20.07
N VAL A 82 -0.37 6.14 19.61
CA VAL A 82 -0.97 4.94 19.01
C VAL A 82 -0.66 3.71 19.84
N ARG A 83 -1.69 2.91 20.05
CA ARG A 83 -1.56 1.62 20.71
C ARG A 83 -2.52 0.66 20.02
N SER A 84 -1.99 -0.44 19.49
CA SER A 84 -2.85 -1.42 18.85
C SER A 84 -3.59 -2.24 19.90
N LYS A 85 -4.59 -2.99 19.45
CA LYS A 85 -5.12 -4.10 20.26
C LYS A 85 -4.04 -5.17 20.35
N VAL A 86 -4.25 -6.14 21.22
CA VAL A 86 -3.41 -7.34 21.28
C VAL A 86 -3.62 -8.11 19.97
N LEU A 87 -2.53 -8.48 19.33
CA LEU A 87 -2.55 -9.23 18.07
C LEU A 87 -2.18 -10.67 18.37
N ASP A 88 -3.12 -11.57 18.13
CA ASP A 88 -2.83 -13.00 18.14
C ASP A 88 -2.19 -13.41 16.81
N THR A 89 -1.81 -14.67 16.70
CA THR A 89 -1.19 -15.17 15.47
C THR A 89 -2.04 -14.84 14.26
N ASP A 90 -1.40 -14.32 13.22
CA ASP A 90 -1.97 -13.92 11.94
C ASP A 90 -2.88 -12.70 11.99
N GLN A 91 -3.03 -12.06 13.13
CA GLN A 91 -3.74 -10.79 13.22
C GLN A 91 -2.82 -9.64 12.85
N SER A 92 -3.40 -8.54 12.42
CA SER A 92 -2.66 -7.38 11.94
C SER A 92 -3.23 -6.08 12.47
N PHE A 93 -2.38 -5.05 12.40
CA PHE A 93 -2.72 -3.68 12.78
C PHE A 93 -2.07 -2.75 11.76
N ALA A 94 -2.80 -1.74 11.31
CA ALA A 94 -2.31 -0.79 10.33
C ALA A 94 -2.46 0.63 10.86
N PHE A 95 -1.48 1.48 10.54
CA PHE A 95 -1.52 2.89 10.90
C PHE A 95 -0.87 3.70 9.80
N ARG A 96 -1.49 4.83 9.45
CA ARG A 96 -0.98 5.74 8.42
C ARG A 96 -0.16 6.84 9.07
N PHE A 97 1.07 7.03 8.58
CA PHE A 97 2.00 8.04 9.10
C PHE A 97 1.94 9.27 8.21
N ASP A 98 1.33 10.36 8.70
CA ASP A 98 1.12 11.56 7.91
C ASP A 98 2.12 12.67 8.19
N LYS A 99 2.94 12.53 9.23
CA LYS A 99 3.89 13.57 9.62
C LYS A 99 5.31 13.07 9.52
N PRO A 100 6.22 13.85 8.92
CA PRO A 100 7.63 13.48 8.89
C PRO A 100 8.20 13.41 10.29
N GLY A 101 9.18 12.54 10.47
CA GLY A 101 9.87 12.39 11.74
C GLY A 101 10.22 10.95 12.03
N ARG A 102 10.89 10.76 13.14
CA ARG A 102 11.31 9.45 13.62
C ARG A 102 10.31 8.97 14.66
N VAL A 103 9.71 7.82 14.43
CA VAL A 103 8.73 7.24 15.34
C VAL A 103 9.31 5.94 15.91
N ASN A 104 9.63 5.97 17.18
CA ASN A 104 10.07 4.77 17.89
C ASN A 104 8.86 4.02 18.39
N TYR A 105 8.90 2.71 18.34
CA TYR A 105 7.80 1.90 18.86
C TYR A 105 8.32 0.65 19.53
N PHE A 106 7.45 0.00 20.27
CA PHE A 106 7.82 -1.22 20.98
C PHE A 106 6.59 -2.12 21.16
N CYS A 107 6.82 -3.35 21.59
CA CYS A 107 5.74 -4.26 21.92
C CYS A 107 5.29 -4.00 23.36
N GLY A 108 4.00 -3.75 23.54
CA GLY A 108 3.47 -3.46 24.88
C GLY A 108 3.55 -4.61 25.87
N LEU A 109 3.66 -5.84 25.36
CA LEU A 109 3.78 -7.03 26.20
C LEU A 109 5.24 -7.44 26.43
N HIS A 110 6.13 -7.05 25.53
CA HIS A 110 7.54 -7.40 25.57
C HIS A 110 8.37 -6.16 25.22
N PRO A 111 8.57 -5.24 26.17
CA PRO A 111 9.13 -3.91 25.86
C PRO A 111 10.55 -3.92 25.27
N HIS A 112 11.27 -5.03 25.34
CA HIS A 112 12.57 -5.13 24.68
C HIS A 112 12.47 -5.22 23.17
N MET A 113 11.30 -5.62 22.66
CA MET A 113 11.05 -5.63 21.22
C MET A 113 10.79 -4.20 20.76
N THR A 114 11.69 -3.67 19.95
CA THR A 114 11.60 -2.28 19.51
C THR A 114 11.73 -2.20 17.99
N GLY A 115 11.24 -1.10 17.46
CA GLY A 115 11.37 -0.78 16.05
C GLY A 115 11.31 0.72 15.82
N VAL A 116 11.56 1.11 14.59
CA VAL A 116 11.59 2.52 14.21
C VAL A 116 10.93 2.68 12.84
N VAL A 117 10.07 3.69 12.72
CA VAL A 117 9.57 4.16 11.43
C VAL A 117 10.13 5.56 11.21
N VAL A 118 10.91 5.74 10.15
CA VAL A 118 11.39 7.06 9.74
C VAL A 118 10.47 7.54 8.64
N VAL A 119 9.76 8.62 8.88
CA VAL A 119 8.80 9.18 7.92
C VAL A 119 9.44 10.40 7.26
N THR A 120 9.58 10.35 5.94
CA THR A 120 10.17 11.46 5.18
C THR A 120 9.08 12.39 4.65
N GLY A 121 9.44 13.64 4.47
CA GLY A 121 8.48 14.68 4.08
C GLY A 121 8.38 15.01 2.60
#